data_d9ec56c1f7bdc8769479b67cfd2d7301
#
_entry.id   d9ec56c1f7bdc8769479b67cfd2d7301
#
_cell.length_a   1.000
_cell.length_b   1.000
_cell.length_c   1.000
_cell.angle_alpha   90.00
_cell.angle_beta   90.00
_cell.angle_gamma   90.00
#
_symmetry.space_group_name_H-M   'P 1'
#
loop_
_entity.id
_entity.type
_entity.pdbx_description
1 polymer ?
#
loop_
_entity_poly.entity_id
_entity_poly.type
_entity_poly.pdbx_seq_one_letter_code
_entity_poly.pdbx_strand_id
1 'polypeptide(L)'
;IRQPVMNGVDLSCLKGVFSGGDSLSIELKKKFDKFLYDHNASVQIREGYGTTECVTASCLTPIHMAKEGSIGQPFPDTFYKIVKVGTTDEQPYGEEGEICISGPTVMLGYLDRPEETANTLRTHADGLTWVHTGDLGVMDDEGFVYFRQRIKRMIVTSGYNVYPSQLENIIDAHDLVQMSCVIGVP
;
A
#
# COMPACT_ATOMS: atom_id res chain seq x y z
N ILE A 1 16.48 11.90 -8.46
CA ILE A 1 17.61 12.12 -7.52
C ILE A 1 18.98 12.09 -8.25
N ARG A 2 19.19 11.18 -9.19
CA ARG A 2 20.50 11.01 -9.85
C ARG A 2 20.69 11.85 -11.14
N GLN A 3 19.70 12.65 -11.51
CA GLN A 3 19.78 13.43 -12.77
C GLN A 3 20.56 14.73 -12.54
N PRO A 4 21.65 14.99 -13.32
CA PRO A 4 22.46 16.20 -13.15
C PRO A 4 21.66 17.51 -13.29
N VAL A 5 20.57 17.50 -14.06
CA VAL A 5 19.68 18.65 -14.25
C VAL A 5 19.06 19.13 -12.93
N MET A 6 19.02 18.28 -11.91
CA MET A 6 18.48 18.63 -10.60
C MET A 6 19.48 19.36 -9.69
N ASN A 7 20.75 19.46 -10.08
CA ASN A 7 21.76 20.16 -9.29
C ASN A 7 21.45 21.66 -9.18
N GLY A 8 21.26 22.15 -7.95
CA GLY A 8 20.97 23.55 -7.67
C GLY A 8 19.52 23.99 -7.99
N VAL A 9 18.63 23.06 -8.33
CA VAL A 9 17.21 23.40 -8.51
C VAL A 9 16.57 23.69 -7.16
N ASP A 10 15.86 24.80 -7.04
CA ASP A 10 15.05 25.17 -5.89
C ASP A 10 13.67 24.54 -5.99
N LEU A 11 13.31 23.69 -5.03
CA LEU A 11 12.03 22.99 -4.93
C LEU A 11 11.11 23.59 -3.85
N SER A 12 11.37 24.81 -3.37
CA SER A 12 10.55 25.50 -2.37
C SER A 12 9.10 25.74 -2.78
N CYS A 13 8.83 25.71 -4.10
CA CYS A 13 7.48 25.86 -4.67
C CYS A 13 6.59 24.61 -4.47
N LEU A 14 7.15 23.45 -4.13
CA LEU A 14 6.37 22.23 -4.00
C LEU A 14 5.41 22.31 -2.80
N LYS A 15 4.16 21.92 -3.04
CA LYS A 15 3.08 21.86 -2.03
C LYS A 15 2.78 20.43 -1.56
N GLY A 16 3.25 19.43 -2.27
CA GLY A 16 3.10 18.03 -1.93
C GLY A 16 3.85 17.15 -2.91
N VAL A 17 4.32 16.00 -2.42
CA VAL A 17 4.95 14.95 -3.22
C VAL A 17 4.30 13.63 -2.80
N PHE A 18 3.86 12.85 -3.78
CA PHE A 18 3.10 11.63 -3.53
C PHE A 18 3.75 10.44 -4.22
N SER A 19 3.71 9.31 -3.56
CA SER A 19 4.09 8.01 -4.11
C SER A 19 2.93 7.03 -3.96
N GLY A 20 2.67 6.23 -4.97
CA GLY A 20 1.63 5.21 -4.97
C GLY A 20 1.74 4.30 -6.18
N GLY A 21 0.91 3.27 -6.22
CA GLY A 21 0.88 2.27 -7.29
C GLY A 21 1.87 1.12 -7.10
N ASP A 22 2.89 1.31 -6.30
CA ASP A 22 3.81 0.26 -5.85
C ASP A 22 4.38 0.62 -4.47
N SER A 23 5.00 -0.35 -3.80
CA SER A 23 5.61 -0.13 -2.48
C SER A 23 6.83 0.79 -2.59
N LEU A 24 6.93 1.73 -1.65
CA LEU A 24 8.11 2.58 -1.48
C LEU A 24 8.93 2.05 -0.31
N SER A 25 10.18 1.64 -0.57
CA SER A 25 11.04 1.21 0.53
C SER A 25 11.38 2.37 1.47
N ILE A 26 11.47 2.08 2.75
CA ILE A 26 11.79 3.07 3.80
C ILE A 26 13.11 3.81 3.48
N GLU A 27 14.11 3.08 2.99
CA GLU A 27 15.40 3.66 2.60
C GLU A 27 15.28 4.63 1.42
N LEU A 28 14.49 4.27 0.40
CA LEU A 28 14.26 5.16 -0.75
C LEU A 28 13.48 6.39 -0.34
N LYS A 29 12.47 6.23 0.53
CA LYS A 29 11.72 7.34 1.10
C LYS A 29 12.65 8.31 1.84
N LYS A 30 13.50 7.83 2.75
CA LYS A 30 14.46 8.66 3.49
C LYS A 30 15.44 9.39 2.56
N LYS A 31 15.96 8.70 1.53
CA LYS A 31 16.84 9.32 0.52
C LYS A 31 16.12 10.42 -0.27
N PHE A 32 14.83 10.20 -0.59
CA PHE A 32 14.06 11.19 -1.34
C PHE A 32 13.66 12.38 -0.47
N ASP A 33 13.24 12.16 0.77
CA ASP A 33 12.94 13.24 1.72
C ASP A 33 14.17 14.11 1.99
N LYS A 34 15.35 13.49 2.12
CA LYS A 34 16.61 14.23 2.22
C LYS A 34 16.89 15.05 0.97
N PHE A 35 16.68 14.48 -0.22
CA PHE A 35 16.83 15.21 -1.48
C PHE A 35 15.89 16.43 -1.57
N LEU A 36 14.64 16.29 -1.17
CA LEU A 36 13.67 17.38 -1.12
C LEU A 36 14.15 18.49 -0.16
N TYR A 37 14.59 18.11 1.02
CA TYR A 37 15.14 19.03 2.02
C TYR A 37 16.38 19.79 1.51
N ASP A 38 17.33 19.09 0.91
CA ASP A 38 18.56 19.65 0.33
C ASP A 38 18.26 20.63 -0.83
N HIS A 39 17.05 20.57 -1.40
CA HIS A 39 16.57 21.46 -2.47
C HIS A 39 15.51 22.48 -1.99
N ASN A 40 15.50 22.80 -0.69
CA ASN A 40 14.62 23.79 -0.06
C ASN A 40 13.13 23.45 -0.05
N ALA A 41 12.73 22.20 -0.34
CA ALA A 41 11.33 21.82 -0.21
C ALA A 41 10.94 21.69 1.26
N SER A 42 9.78 22.23 1.62
CA SER A 42 9.19 22.13 2.97
C SER A 42 8.26 20.91 3.13
N VAL A 43 8.20 20.04 2.13
CA VAL A 43 7.33 18.87 2.08
C VAL A 43 8.14 17.59 2.07
N GLN A 44 7.53 16.51 2.57
CA GLN A 44 8.05 15.15 2.48
C GLN A 44 7.19 14.33 1.52
N ILE A 45 7.73 13.21 1.04
CA ILE A 45 6.96 12.27 0.24
C ILE A 45 5.88 11.61 1.10
N ARG A 46 4.65 11.61 0.60
CA ARG A 46 3.49 10.97 1.23
C ARG A 46 3.10 9.74 0.44
N GLU A 47 2.95 8.65 1.13
CA GLU A 47 2.54 7.40 0.52
C GLU A 47 1.01 7.33 0.46
N GLY A 48 0.51 6.85 -0.68
CA GLY A 48 -0.90 6.60 -0.90
C GLY A 48 -1.10 5.20 -1.46
N TYR A 49 -2.25 4.62 -1.13
CA TYR A 49 -2.64 3.31 -1.60
C TYR A 49 -4.06 3.36 -2.17
N GLY A 50 -4.30 2.50 -3.13
CA GLY A 50 -5.60 2.28 -3.72
C GLY A 50 -5.55 1.25 -4.83
N THR A 51 -6.70 0.92 -5.34
CA THR A 51 -6.90 -0.07 -6.41
C THR A 51 -7.76 0.53 -7.50
N THR A 52 -7.69 -0.03 -8.71
CA THR A 52 -8.57 0.35 -9.83
C THR A 52 -10.04 0.16 -9.46
N GLU A 53 -10.34 -0.85 -8.66
CA GLU A 53 -11.68 -1.18 -8.16
C GLU A 53 -12.27 -0.10 -7.24
N CYS A 54 -11.43 0.80 -6.75
CA CYS A 54 -11.82 1.98 -5.95
C CYS A 54 -11.42 3.30 -6.65
N VAL A 55 -11.39 3.32 -7.97
CA VAL A 55 -11.01 4.42 -8.87
C VAL A 55 -9.51 4.67 -8.88
N THR A 56 -8.89 4.92 -7.74
CA THR A 56 -7.46 5.21 -7.59
C THR A 56 -7.04 5.14 -6.11
N ALA A 57 -6.40 6.21 -5.59
CA ALA A 57 -6.05 6.29 -4.18
C ALA A 57 -7.30 6.40 -3.31
N SER A 58 -7.34 5.61 -2.25
CA SER A 58 -8.39 5.60 -1.24
C SER A 58 -7.84 5.74 0.19
N CYS A 59 -6.50 5.81 0.31
CA CYS A 59 -5.75 5.94 1.54
C CYS A 59 -4.51 6.82 1.28
N LEU A 60 -4.13 7.67 2.23
CA LEU A 60 -2.97 8.55 2.09
C LEU A 60 -2.37 8.88 3.46
N THR A 61 -1.05 9.00 3.51
CA THR A 61 -0.35 9.52 4.69
C THR A 61 -0.82 10.95 5.01
N PRO A 62 -1.35 11.23 6.20
CA PRO A 62 -1.75 12.58 6.62
C PRO A 62 -0.58 13.56 6.64
N ILE A 63 -0.87 14.88 6.49
CA ILE A 63 0.19 15.92 6.40
C ILE A 63 0.98 16.04 7.71
N HIS A 64 0.31 15.95 8.84
CA HIS A 64 0.89 16.23 10.15
C HIS A 64 1.14 14.99 11.01
N MET A 65 0.83 13.82 10.48
CA MET A 65 0.91 12.57 11.23
C MET A 65 1.30 11.43 10.30
N ALA A 66 2.57 11.08 10.28
CA ALA A 66 3.09 9.98 9.49
C ALA A 66 3.63 8.89 10.40
N LYS A 67 3.32 7.63 10.08
CA LYS A 67 3.94 6.46 10.72
C LYS A 67 4.81 5.74 9.69
N GLU A 68 6.04 5.45 10.06
CA GLU A 68 7.01 4.78 9.17
C GLU A 68 6.48 3.42 8.71
N GLY A 69 6.54 3.16 7.41
CA GLY A 69 6.05 1.93 6.80
C GLY A 69 4.54 1.85 6.60
N SER A 70 3.79 2.89 7.00
CA SER A 70 2.36 2.97 6.75
C SER A 70 2.06 3.61 5.40
N ILE A 71 1.03 3.11 4.73
CA ILE A 71 0.42 3.71 3.53
C ILE A 71 -0.59 4.82 3.87
N GLY A 72 -0.73 5.16 5.16
CA GLY A 72 -1.56 6.23 5.67
C GLY A 72 -2.90 5.78 6.24
N GLN A 73 -3.86 6.70 6.22
CA GLN A 73 -5.23 6.50 6.71
C GLN A 73 -6.22 6.63 5.55
N PRO A 74 -7.39 5.96 5.61
CA PRO A 74 -8.44 6.07 4.62
C PRO A 74 -8.90 7.52 4.41
N PHE A 75 -9.33 7.84 3.19
CA PHE A 75 -9.98 9.12 2.90
C PHE A 75 -11.34 9.24 3.60
N PRO A 76 -11.89 10.46 3.77
CA PRO A 76 -13.24 10.64 4.23
C PRO A 76 -14.24 9.81 3.42
N ASP A 77 -15.25 9.25 4.11
CA ASP A 77 -16.28 8.35 3.55
C ASP A 77 -15.75 7.04 2.93
N THR A 78 -14.48 6.74 3.16
CA THR A 78 -13.87 5.46 2.76
C THR A 78 -13.56 4.65 4.02
N PHE A 79 -14.02 3.41 4.04
CA PHE A 79 -13.85 2.50 5.15
C PHE A 79 -12.86 1.41 4.79
N TYR A 80 -12.01 1.09 5.74
CA TYR A 80 -11.04 -0.01 5.65
C TYR A 80 -11.26 -0.97 6.79
N LYS A 81 -11.08 -2.23 6.53
CA LYS A 81 -10.93 -3.26 7.57
C LYS A 81 -10.00 -4.36 7.08
N ILE A 82 -9.46 -5.07 8.04
CA ILE A 82 -8.66 -6.26 7.79
C ILE A 82 -9.54 -7.46 8.08
N VAL A 83 -9.58 -8.42 7.15
CA VAL A 83 -10.33 -9.65 7.33
C VAL A 83 -9.42 -10.86 7.24
N LYS A 84 -9.80 -11.94 7.87
CA LYS A 84 -9.11 -13.22 7.72
C LYS A 84 -9.16 -13.66 6.26
N VAL A 85 -8.00 -13.99 5.70
CA VAL A 85 -7.85 -14.34 4.28
C VAL A 85 -8.84 -15.44 3.87
N GLY A 86 -9.57 -15.20 2.78
CA GLY A 86 -10.56 -16.12 2.24
C GLY A 86 -11.93 -16.08 2.93
N THR A 87 -12.11 -15.23 3.92
CA THR A 87 -13.39 -15.07 4.67
C THR A 87 -13.86 -13.60 4.63
N THR A 88 -14.96 -13.32 5.32
CA THR A 88 -15.46 -11.97 5.60
C THR A 88 -15.31 -11.59 7.09
N ASP A 89 -14.64 -12.43 7.87
CA ASP A 89 -14.48 -12.26 9.31
C ASP A 89 -13.43 -11.19 9.58
N GLU A 90 -13.83 -10.13 10.29
CA GLU A 90 -12.95 -9.02 10.62
C GLU A 90 -11.89 -9.45 11.65
N GLN A 91 -10.64 -9.04 11.42
CA GLN A 91 -9.53 -9.23 12.34
C GLN A 91 -9.42 -8.06 13.31
N PRO A 92 -8.97 -8.31 14.54
CA PRO A 92 -8.61 -7.25 15.49
C PRO A 92 -7.50 -6.35 14.95
N TYR A 93 -7.43 -5.12 15.46
CA TYR A 93 -6.31 -4.23 15.17
C TYR A 93 -4.98 -4.88 15.54
N GLY A 94 -3.98 -4.69 14.69
CA GLY A 94 -2.65 -5.28 14.83
C GLY A 94 -2.50 -6.68 14.25
N GLU A 95 -3.60 -7.36 13.90
CA GLU A 95 -3.56 -8.68 13.26
C GLU A 95 -3.49 -8.54 11.73
N GLU A 96 -2.76 -9.48 11.10
CA GLU A 96 -2.60 -9.53 9.66
C GLU A 96 -3.80 -10.21 8.97
N GLY A 97 -4.21 -9.67 7.83
CA GLY A 97 -5.25 -10.24 7.00
C GLY A 97 -5.36 -9.53 5.65
N GLU A 98 -6.43 -9.82 4.92
CA GLU A 98 -6.73 -9.16 3.66
C GLU A 98 -7.31 -7.76 3.91
N ILE A 99 -6.76 -6.76 3.22
CA ILE A 99 -7.29 -5.40 3.22
C ILE A 99 -8.62 -5.38 2.45
N CYS A 100 -9.69 -4.94 3.09
CA CYS A 100 -10.99 -4.72 2.45
C CYS A 100 -11.37 -3.24 2.49
N ILE A 101 -11.96 -2.75 1.38
CA ILE A 101 -12.33 -1.34 1.19
C ILE A 101 -13.80 -1.23 0.88
N SER A 102 -14.49 -0.28 1.51
CA SER A 102 -15.85 0.10 1.19
C SER A 102 -15.99 1.61 1.11
N GLY A 103 -16.87 2.11 0.27
CA GLY A 103 -17.12 3.54 0.12
C GLY A 103 -17.71 3.89 -1.24
N PRO A 104 -17.96 5.19 -1.48
CA PRO A 104 -18.65 5.65 -2.69
C PRO A 104 -17.85 5.47 -3.99
N THR A 105 -16.55 5.21 -3.90
CA THR A 105 -15.67 5.01 -5.05
C THR A 105 -15.54 3.54 -5.47
N VAL A 106 -16.21 2.62 -4.77
CA VAL A 106 -16.20 1.20 -5.12
C VAL A 106 -16.87 1.00 -6.47
N MET A 107 -16.22 0.26 -7.36
CA MET A 107 -16.73 -0.06 -8.70
C MET A 107 -18.06 -0.81 -8.64
N LEU A 108 -18.82 -0.77 -9.72
CA LEU A 108 -20.05 -1.58 -9.88
C LEU A 108 -19.74 -3.04 -10.20
N GLY A 109 -18.58 -3.32 -10.78
CA GLY A 109 -18.14 -4.64 -11.16
C GLY A 109 -17.23 -4.62 -12.38
N TYR A 110 -16.71 -5.79 -12.74
CA TYR A 110 -15.94 -5.99 -13.97
C TYR A 110 -16.90 -6.25 -15.15
N LEU A 111 -16.65 -5.56 -16.27
CA LEU A 111 -17.48 -5.71 -17.47
C LEU A 111 -17.46 -7.16 -17.98
N ASP A 112 -18.64 -7.74 -18.14
CA ASP A 112 -18.86 -9.12 -18.63
C ASP A 112 -18.10 -10.20 -17.82
N ARG A 113 -17.83 -9.93 -16.52
CA ARG A 113 -17.12 -10.82 -15.60
C ARG A 113 -17.85 -10.98 -14.27
N PRO A 114 -19.04 -11.62 -14.25
CA PRO A 114 -19.83 -11.71 -13.02
C PRO A 114 -19.15 -12.54 -11.92
N GLU A 115 -18.42 -13.59 -12.28
CA GLU A 115 -17.74 -14.43 -11.31
C GLU A 115 -16.59 -13.70 -10.63
N GLU A 116 -15.75 -13.01 -11.41
CA GLU A 116 -14.65 -12.19 -10.86
C GLU A 116 -15.21 -11.03 -10.03
N THR A 117 -16.32 -10.44 -10.44
CA THR A 117 -17.02 -9.42 -9.68
C THR A 117 -17.48 -9.97 -8.33
N ALA A 118 -18.15 -11.11 -8.29
CA ALA A 118 -18.63 -11.75 -7.06
C ALA A 118 -17.48 -12.20 -6.14
N ASN A 119 -16.32 -12.54 -6.69
CA ASN A 119 -15.14 -12.89 -5.92
C ASN A 119 -14.47 -11.65 -5.29
N THR A 120 -14.58 -10.50 -5.96
CA THR A 120 -13.94 -9.25 -5.52
C THR A 120 -14.86 -8.39 -4.67
N LEU A 121 -16.13 -8.27 -5.03
CA LEU A 121 -17.15 -7.52 -4.30
C LEU A 121 -18.00 -8.45 -3.45
N ARG A 122 -17.86 -8.35 -2.12
CA ARG A 122 -18.61 -9.21 -1.20
C ARG A 122 -19.40 -8.37 -0.21
N THR A 123 -20.63 -8.78 0.08
CA THR A 123 -21.43 -8.19 1.16
C THR A 123 -21.02 -8.84 2.47
N HIS A 124 -20.63 -8.03 3.45
CA HIS A 124 -20.25 -8.51 4.78
C HIS A 124 -21.43 -8.44 5.77
N ALA A 125 -21.21 -8.89 6.99
CA ALA A 125 -22.25 -8.95 8.03
C ALA A 125 -22.82 -7.57 8.41
N ASP A 126 -22.07 -6.49 8.15
CA ASP A 126 -22.49 -5.10 8.32
C ASP A 126 -23.48 -4.61 7.23
N GLY A 127 -23.76 -5.43 6.23
CA GLY A 127 -24.62 -5.11 5.09
C GLY A 127 -23.96 -4.24 4.01
N LEU A 128 -22.70 -3.86 4.18
CA LEU A 128 -21.95 -3.09 3.19
C LEU A 128 -21.28 -4.01 2.16
N THR A 129 -21.08 -3.47 0.96
CA THR A 129 -20.26 -4.12 -0.06
C THR A 129 -18.80 -3.71 0.12
N TRP A 130 -17.94 -4.71 0.17
CA TRP A 130 -16.51 -4.55 0.36
C TRP A 130 -15.72 -5.11 -0.82
N VAL A 131 -14.74 -4.34 -1.28
CA VAL A 131 -13.73 -4.81 -2.23
C VAL A 131 -12.72 -5.65 -1.46
N HIS A 132 -12.57 -6.90 -1.83
CA HIS A 132 -11.47 -7.77 -1.43
C HIS A 132 -10.28 -7.49 -2.34
N THR A 133 -9.28 -6.79 -1.82
CA THR A 133 -8.19 -6.25 -2.65
C THR A 133 -7.18 -7.29 -3.12
N GLY A 134 -7.14 -8.43 -2.47
CA GLY A 134 -6.08 -9.43 -2.64
C GLY A 134 -4.74 -8.99 -2.07
N ASP A 135 -4.72 -7.96 -1.24
CA ASP A 135 -3.55 -7.43 -0.57
C ASP A 135 -3.57 -7.77 0.92
N LEU A 136 -2.45 -8.27 1.43
CA LEU A 136 -2.23 -8.47 2.87
C LEU A 136 -1.83 -7.15 3.51
N GLY A 137 -2.34 -6.91 4.71
CA GLY A 137 -1.97 -5.77 5.51
C GLY A 137 -2.38 -5.90 6.96
N VAL A 138 -2.07 -4.86 7.71
CA VAL A 138 -2.42 -4.68 9.11
C VAL A 138 -2.98 -3.28 9.26
N MET A 139 -3.94 -3.10 10.16
CA MET A 139 -4.41 -1.78 10.56
C MET A 139 -4.23 -1.61 12.06
N ASP A 140 -3.70 -0.48 12.49
CA ASP A 140 -3.56 -0.18 13.91
C ASP A 140 -4.82 0.50 14.48
N ASP A 141 -4.85 0.67 15.80
CA ASP A 141 -5.97 1.28 16.52
C ASP A 141 -6.16 2.78 16.27
N GLU A 142 -5.19 3.42 15.64
CA GLU A 142 -5.30 4.81 15.15
C GLU A 142 -5.76 4.88 13.68
N GLY A 143 -6.03 3.73 13.04
CA GLY A 143 -6.50 3.63 11.67
C GLY A 143 -5.43 3.77 10.60
N PHE A 144 -4.14 3.66 10.97
CA PHE A 144 -3.07 3.56 9.98
C PHE A 144 -3.00 2.16 9.40
N VAL A 145 -2.88 2.10 8.07
CA VAL A 145 -2.80 0.85 7.32
C VAL A 145 -1.36 0.59 6.90
N TYR A 146 -0.94 -0.66 7.05
CA TYR A 146 0.39 -1.14 6.68
C TYR A 146 0.24 -2.23 5.64
N PHE A 147 0.59 -1.93 4.40
CA PHE A 147 0.63 -2.91 3.31
C PHE A 147 1.78 -3.90 3.54
N ARG A 148 1.53 -5.17 3.31
CA ARG A 148 2.55 -6.23 3.40
C ARG A 148 2.95 -6.71 2.02
N GLN A 149 2.01 -7.27 1.28
CA GLN A 149 2.21 -7.76 -0.09
C GLN A 149 0.91 -8.25 -0.73
N ARG A 150 0.97 -8.64 -1.99
CA ARG A 150 -0.11 -9.37 -2.68
C ARG A 150 -0.26 -10.78 -2.12
N ILE A 151 -1.48 -11.22 -1.82
CA ILE A 151 -1.79 -12.59 -1.35
C ILE A 151 -1.24 -13.62 -2.36
N LYS A 152 -1.44 -13.38 -3.66
CA LYS A 152 -0.98 -14.28 -4.74
C LYS A 152 0.55 -14.38 -4.87
N ARG A 153 1.31 -13.44 -4.29
CA ARG A 153 2.78 -13.47 -4.29
C ARG A 153 3.37 -14.21 -3.09
N MET A 154 2.56 -14.49 -2.08
CA MET A 154 3.02 -15.20 -0.88
C MET A 154 3.49 -16.60 -1.25
N ILE A 155 4.69 -16.95 -0.84
CA ILE A 155 5.28 -18.26 -1.05
C ILE A 155 5.05 -19.07 0.23
N VAL A 156 4.37 -20.21 0.10
CA VAL A 156 4.20 -21.13 1.23
C VAL A 156 5.21 -22.26 1.06
N THR A 157 6.15 -22.38 2.00
CA THR A 157 7.15 -23.43 1.99
C THR A 157 7.31 -24.02 3.39
N SER A 158 7.27 -25.36 3.50
CA SER A 158 7.41 -26.09 4.78
C SER A 158 6.48 -25.58 5.89
N GLY A 159 5.27 -25.08 5.53
CA GLY A 159 4.30 -24.56 6.50
C GLY A 159 4.54 -23.10 6.92
N TYR A 160 5.56 -22.44 6.37
CA TYR A 160 5.86 -21.03 6.62
C TYR A 160 5.42 -20.16 5.46
N ASN A 161 4.89 -18.98 5.79
CA ASN A 161 4.64 -17.93 4.82
C ASN A 161 5.92 -17.13 4.61
N VAL A 162 6.43 -17.13 3.38
CA VAL A 162 7.55 -16.28 2.97
C VAL A 162 7.02 -15.12 2.17
N TYR A 163 7.42 -13.91 2.55
CA TYR A 163 7.00 -12.66 1.96
C TYR A 163 8.07 -12.14 1.01
N PRO A 164 7.93 -12.34 -0.32
CA PRO A 164 8.91 -11.91 -1.31
C PRO A 164 9.36 -10.46 -1.16
N SER A 165 8.43 -9.55 -0.93
CA SER A 165 8.74 -8.12 -0.76
C SER A 165 9.69 -7.80 0.39
N GLN A 166 9.65 -8.58 1.48
CA GLN A 166 10.59 -8.41 2.60
C GLN A 166 12.01 -8.79 2.21
N LEU A 167 12.16 -9.90 1.48
CA LEU A 167 13.45 -10.35 0.97
C LEU A 167 14.00 -9.40 -0.10
N GLU A 168 13.13 -8.96 -1.02
CA GLU A 168 13.45 -7.97 -2.05
C GLU A 168 13.97 -6.67 -1.41
N ASN A 169 13.30 -6.15 -0.39
CA ASN A 169 13.74 -4.94 0.33
C ASN A 169 15.14 -5.09 0.95
N ILE A 170 15.46 -6.27 1.50
CA ILE A 170 16.78 -6.54 2.08
C ILE A 170 17.85 -6.62 0.97
N ILE A 171 17.54 -7.28 -0.13
CA ILE A 171 18.44 -7.43 -1.28
C ILE A 171 18.68 -6.08 -1.95
N ASP A 172 17.61 -5.32 -2.17
CA ASP A 172 17.65 -4.00 -2.85
C ASP A 172 18.34 -2.92 -1.99
N ALA A 173 18.48 -3.14 -0.68
CA ALA A 173 19.26 -2.27 0.20
C ALA A 173 20.78 -2.35 -0.09
N HIS A 174 21.25 -3.36 -0.80
CA HIS A 174 22.66 -3.50 -1.14
C HIS A 174 23.04 -2.55 -2.29
N ASP A 175 24.11 -1.79 -2.13
CA ASP A 175 24.51 -0.71 -3.06
C ASP A 175 24.75 -1.16 -4.52
N LEU A 176 25.09 -2.42 -4.75
CA LEU A 176 25.33 -2.99 -6.08
C LEU A 176 24.06 -3.60 -6.70
N VAL A 177 22.96 -3.66 -5.99
CA VAL A 177 21.69 -4.17 -6.50
C VAL A 177 20.82 -3.00 -6.92
N GLN A 178 20.33 -3.06 -8.14
CA GLN A 178 19.40 -2.05 -8.67
C GLN A 178 17.96 -2.42 -8.36
N MET A 179 17.62 -3.70 -8.49
CA MET A 179 16.30 -4.25 -8.23
C MET A 179 16.40 -5.77 -8.16
N SER A 180 15.63 -6.40 -7.30
CA SER A 180 15.49 -7.85 -7.19
C SER A 180 14.04 -8.30 -7.36
N CYS A 181 13.86 -9.61 -7.62
CA CYS A 181 12.55 -10.24 -7.64
C CYS A 181 12.68 -11.64 -7.05
N VAL A 182 11.90 -11.92 -6.01
CA VAL A 182 11.86 -13.22 -5.33
C VAL A 182 10.64 -14.01 -5.80
N ILE A 183 10.86 -15.22 -6.26
CA ILE A 183 9.81 -16.13 -6.74
C ILE A 183 9.91 -17.48 -6.06
N GLY A 184 8.77 -18.12 -5.84
CA GLY A 184 8.72 -19.53 -5.46
C GLY A 184 9.00 -20.42 -6.67
N VAL A 185 9.81 -21.44 -6.46
CA VAL A 185 10.00 -22.53 -7.44
C VAL A 185 9.50 -23.84 -6.83
N PRO A 186 8.93 -24.75 -7.66
CA PRO A 186 8.48 -26.07 -7.19
C PRO A 186 9.58 -26.92 -6.62
#